data_860320120a8f0e28677de63c47c0d5eb
#
_entry.id   860320120a8f0e28677de63c47c0d5eb
#
_cell.length_a   1.000
_cell.length_b   1.000
_cell.length_c   1.000
_cell.angle_alpha   90.00
_cell.angle_beta   90.00
_cell.angle_gamma   90.00
#
_symmetry.space_group_name_H-M   'P 1'
#
loop_
_entity.id
_entity.type
_entity.pdbx_description
1 polymer ?
#
loop_
_entity_poly.entity_id
_entity_poly.type
_entity_poly.pdbx_seq_one_letter_code
_entity_poly.pdbx_strand_id
1 'polypeptide(L)'
;MEVSWNGLNESIRACRLCPLAEGILNKVPGQGNANARLMLIGEGPGAEEDRQGMAFVGAAGQLLTRMLAAIGIKREEVFIANAVKCRPPGNRVPKPEETAACLPYIRAQAALVRHQVILLLG
;
A
#
# COMPACT_ATOMS: atom_id res chain seq x y z
N MET A 1 -2.19 -22.93 -4.98
CA MET A 1 -1.25 -22.39 -3.97
C MET A 1 -2.00 -21.42 -3.08
N GLU A 2 -2.04 -21.68 -1.80
CA GLU A 2 -2.68 -20.76 -0.87
C GLU A 2 -1.79 -19.53 -0.65
N VAL A 3 -2.40 -18.35 -0.70
CA VAL A 3 -1.73 -17.09 -0.40
C VAL A 3 -2.04 -16.73 1.04
N SER A 4 -1.00 -16.56 1.85
CA SER A 4 -1.13 -16.09 3.23
C SER A 4 -0.57 -14.69 3.37
N TRP A 5 -1.01 -13.97 4.42
CA TRP A 5 -0.48 -12.64 4.70
C TRP A 5 1.03 -12.66 4.94
N ASN A 6 1.52 -13.63 5.71
CA ASN A 6 2.96 -13.72 5.99
C ASN A 6 3.77 -13.98 4.73
N GLY A 7 3.35 -14.94 3.91
CA GLY A 7 4.03 -15.24 2.65
C GLY A 7 3.99 -14.08 1.68
N LEU A 8 2.85 -13.40 1.58
CA LEU A 8 2.70 -12.23 0.71
C LEU A 8 3.62 -11.09 1.16
N ASN A 9 3.64 -10.78 2.45
CA ASN A 9 4.50 -9.74 2.99
C ASN A 9 5.98 -10.04 2.79
N GLU A 10 6.39 -11.29 2.95
CA GLU A 10 7.76 -11.71 2.66
C GLU A 10 8.11 -11.52 1.18
N SER A 11 7.20 -11.89 0.29
CA SER A 11 7.38 -11.71 -1.15
C SER A 11 7.53 -10.23 -1.52
N ILE A 12 6.71 -9.36 -0.92
CA ILE A 12 6.79 -7.92 -1.16
C ILE A 12 8.14 -7.38 -0.67
N ARG A 13 8.56 -7.76 0.53
CA ARG A 13 9.83 -7.27 1.09
C ARG A 13 11.04 -7.72 0.30
N ALA A 14 10.98 -8.90 -0.30
CA ALA A 14 12.07 -9.47 -1.10
C ALA A 14 11.97 -9.10 -2.59
N CYS A 15 10.95 -8.37 -3.01
CA CYS A 15 10.67 -8.10 -4.42
C CYS A 15 11.76 -7.27 -5.10
N ARG A 16 12.17 -7.70 -6.31
CA ARG A 16 13.11 -6.98 -7.17
C ARG A 16 12.63 -7.00 -8.63
N LEU A 17 11.29 -6.98 -8.83
CA LEU A 17 10.69 -7.12 -10.16
C LEU A 17 10.79 -5.87 -11.02
N CYS A 18 11.12 -4.72 -10.44
CA CYS A 18 11.31 -3.49 -11.19
C CYS A 18 12.45 -2.66 -10.58
N PRO A 19 12.99 -1.67 -11.34
CA PRO A 19 14.13 -0.86 -10.87
C PRO A 19 13.87 -0.02 -9.62
N LEU A 20 12.61 0.21 -9.25
CA LEU A 20 12.29 0.98 -8.04
C LEU A 20 12.92 0.37 -6.78
N ALA A 21 13.06 -0.96 -6.74
CA ALA A 21 13.62 -1.65 -5.59
C ALA A 21 15.06 -1.25 -5.27
N GLU A 22 15.79 -0.69 -6.22
CA GLU A 22 17.20 -0.33 -6.04
C GLU A 22 17.40 1.01 -5.32
N GLY A 23 16.42 1.90 -5.37
CA GLY A 23 16.55 3.26 -4.85
C GLY A 23 15.79 3.55 -3.57
N ILE A 24 15.29 2.53 -2.87
CA ILE A 24 14.43 2.69 -1.71
C ILE A 24 15.13 2.39 -0.39
N LEU A 25 14.56 2.91 0.71
CA LEU A 25 14.97 2.53 2.06
C LEU A 25 14.19 1.31 2.54
N ASN A 26 12.87 1.32 2.35
CA ASN A 26 11.98 0.23 2.75
C ASN A 26 10.93 -0.06 1.70
N LYS A 27 10.53 -1.33 1.59
CA LYS A 27 9.26 -1.66 0.96
C LYS A 27 8.11 -1.18 1.84
N VAL A 28 6.98 -0.84 1.21
CA VAL A 28 5.78 -0.40 1.92
C VAL A 28 4.62 -1.32 1.52
N PRO A 29 4.45 -2.45 2.23
CA PRO A 29 3.42 -3.43 1.85
C PRO A 29 2.00 -2.91 2.05
N GLY A 30 1.79 -2.03 3.02
CA GLY A 30 0.47 -1.63 3.47
C GLY A 30 0.17 -2.25 4.83
N GLN A 31 -0.86 -1.76 5.49
CA GLN A 31 -1.22 -2.25 6.83
C GLN A 31 -2.68 -1.96 7.15
N GLY A 32 -3.15 -2.56 8.22
CA GLY A 32 -4.48 -2.35 8.74
C GLY A 32 -5.18 -3.65 9.08
N ASN A 33 -6.50 -3.61 9.09
CA ASN A 33 -7.31 -4.77 9.44
C ASN A 33 -7.42 -5.72 8.24
N ALA A 34 -6.94 -6.95 8.40
CA ALA A 34 -7.01 -7.97 7.35
C ALA A 34 -8.45 -8.36 7.00
N ASN A 35 -9.41 -8.06 7.88
CA ASN A 35 -10.83 -8.32 7.66
C ASN A 35 -11.63 -7.03 7.44
N ALA A 36 -10.97 -5.98 6.97
CA ALA A 36 -11.61 -4.68 6.77
C ALA A 36 -12.70 -4.74 5.70
N ARG A 37 -13.79 -4.01 5.94
CA ARG A 37 -14.83 -3.81 4.93
C ARG A 37 -14.42 -2.78 3.88
N LEU A 38 -13.57 -1.83 4.27
CA LEU A 38 -13.09 -0.75 3.41
C LEU A 38 -11.60 -0.92 3.18
N MET A 39 -11.21 -1.01 1.92
CA MET A 39 -9.82 -1.04 1.50
C MET A 39 -9.50 0.26 0.75
N LEU A 40 -8.46 0.94 1.19
CA LEU A 40 -8.00 2.17 0.57
C LEU A 40 -6.73 1.89 -0.23
N ILE A 41 -6.72 2.28 -1.50
CA ILE A 41 -5.59 2.03 -2.40
C ILE A 41 -5.09 3.36 -2.95
N GLY A 42 -3.86 3.70 -2.62
CA GLY A 42 -3.16 4.85 -3.17
C GLY A 42 -2.23 4.45 -4.30
N GLU A 43 -1.48 5.41 -4.82
CA GLU A 43 -0.61 5.19 -5.97
C GLU A 43 0.75 4.62 -5.58
N GLY A 44 1.47 5.27 -4.70
CA GLY A 44 2.80 4.82 -4.28
C GLY A 44 3.30 5.55 -3.04
N PRO A 45 4.34 5.00 -2.38
CA PRO A 45 4.90 5.60 -1.18
C PRO A 45 5.62 6.92 -1.46
N GLY A 46 5.52 7.87 -0.54
CA GLY A 46 6.34 9.07 -0.50
C GLY A 46 7.57 8.87 0.40
N ALA A 47 8.26 9.98 0.71
CA ALA A 47 9.50 9.94 1.48
C ALA A 47 9.30 9.39 2.91
N GLU A 48 8.24 9.82 3.60
CA GLU A 48 7.98 9.36 4.96
C GLU A 48 7.58 7.88 4.98
N GLU A 49 6.76 7.46 4.01
CA GLU A 49 6.37 6.06 3.88
C GLU A 49 7.59 5.17 3.63
N ASP A 50 8.49 5.61 2.74
CA ASP A 50 9.73 4.89 2.44
C ASP A 50 10.62 4.78 3.68
N ARG A 51 10.73 5.86 4.45
CA ARG A 51 11.54 5.90 5.67
C ARG A 51 11.01 4.96 6.75
N GLN A 52 9.68 4.89 6.91
CA GLN A 52 9.06 4.11 7.98
C GLN A 52 8.62 2.71 7.56
N GLY A 53 8.49 2.45 6.26
CA GLY A 53 7.96 1.18 5.75
C GLY A 53 6.46 1.02 5.94
N MET A 54 5.73 2.12 6.13
CA MET A 54 4.28 2.12 6.37
C MET A 54 3.55 3.02 5.39
N ALA A 55 2.36 2.60 4.97
CA ALA A 55 1.56 3.35 4.02
C ALA A 55 0.86 4.54 4.69
N PHE A 56 0.80 5.65 3.97
CA PHE A 56 0.02 6.84 4.36
C PHE A 56 0.35 7.36 5.76
N VAL A 57 1.63 7.65 6.01
CA VAL A 57 2.11 8.22 7.29
C VAL A 57 2.61 9.65 7.15
N GLY A 58 2.79 10.16 5.93
CA GLY A 58 3.15 11.55 5.67
C GLY A 58 1.95 12.49 5.79
N ALA A 59 2.09 13.72 5.26
CA ALA A 59 1.05 14.75 5.37
C ALA A 59 -0.30 14.29 4.80
N ALA A 60 -0.29 13.69 3.60
CA ALA A 60 -1.52 13.19 3.00
C ALA A 60 -2.13 12.06 3.81
N GLY A 61 -1.30 11.20 4.38
CA GLY A 61 -1.76 10.11 5.24
C GLY A 61 -2.38 10.59 6.54
N GLN A 62 -1.83 11.65 7.12
CA GLN A 62 -2.39 12.26 8.31
C GLN A 62 -3.74 12.92 8.02
N LEU A 63 -3.86 13.55 6.85
CA LEU A 63 -5.15 14.10 6.42
C LEU A 63 -6.17 12.98 6.24
N LEU A 64 -5.79 11.87 5.61
CA LEU A 64 -6.66 10.71 5.44
C LEU A 64 -7.15 10.20 6.80
N THR A 65 -6.27 10.09 7.78
CA THR A 65 -6.65 9.67 9.14
C THR A 65 -7.71 10.58 9.74
N ARG A 66 -7.56 11.91 9.57
CA ARG A 66 -8.53 12.88 10.06
C ARG A 66 -9.86 12.78 9.31
N MET A 67 -9.81 12.57 8.01
CA MET A 67 -11.04 12.40 7.19
C MET A 67 -11.80 11.15 7.61
N LEU A 68 -11.12 10.04 7.84
CA LEU A 68 -11.75 8.81 8.35
C LEU A 68 -12.37 9.04 9.72
N ALA A 69 -11.66 9.69 10.62
CA ALA A 69 -12.18 10.00 11.95
C ALA A 69 -13.43 10.86 11.89
N ALA A 70 -13.50 11.81 10.95
CA ALA A 70 -14.66 12.68 10.77
C ALA A 70 -15.94 11.90 10.41
N ILE A 71 -15.81 10.74 9.78
CA ILE A 71 -16.95 9.87 9.46
C ILE A 71 -17.06 8.67 10.41
N GLY A 72 -16.36 8.73 11.55
CA GLY A 72 -16.46 7.71 12.60
C GLY A 72 -15.69 6.43 12.34
N ILE A 73 -14.69 6.46 11.45
CA ILE A 73 -13.87 5.30 11.13
C ILE A 73 -12.47 5.49 11.69
N LYS A 74 -11.99 4.52 12.46
CA LYS A 74 -10.61 4.50 12.93
C LYS A 74 -9.70 3.93 11.85
N ARG A 75 -8.49 4.41 11.76
CA ARG A 75 -7.54 3.98 10.75
C ARG A 75 -7.26 2.46 10.82
N GLU A 76 -7.22 1.89 12.02
CA GLU A 76 -6.99 0.46 12.22
C GLU A 76 -8.18 -0.41 11.83
N GLU A 77 -9.33 0.18 11.53
CA GLU A 77 -10.51 -0.54 11.04
C GLU A 77 -10.49 -0.79 9.54
N VAL A 78 -9.63 -0.07 8.80
CA VAL A 78 -9.52 -0.18 7.34
C VAL A 78 -8.19 -0.84 6.97
N PHE A 79 -8.07 -1.29 5.71
CA PHE A 79 -6.79 -1.74 5.17
C PHE A 79 -6.31 -0.70 4.15
N ILE A 80 -5.06 -0.24 4.29
CA ILE A 80 -4.48 0.81 3.46
C ILE A 80 -3.22 0.29 2.78
N ALA A 81 -3.17 0.41 1.45
CA ALA A 81 -2.00 0.01 0.68
C ALA A 81 -1.87 0.89 -0.57
N ASN A 82 -0.74 0.77 -1.24
CA ASN A 82 -0.51 1.45 -2.51
C ASN A 82 -0.40 0.43 -3.65
N ALA A 83 -0.68 0.88 -4.87
CA ALA A 83 -0.54 0.06 -6.06
C ALA A 83 0.91 -0.39 -6.26
N VAL A 84 1.89 0.49 -6.04
CA VAL A 84 3.30 0.11 -6.00
C VAL A 84 3.82 0.12 -4.57
N LYS A 85 4.77 -0.78 -4.27
CA LYS A 85 5.28 -0.99 -2.92
C LYS A 85 6.59 -0.28 -2.66
N CYS A 86 7.18 0.31 -3.69
CA CYS A 86 8.45 1.02 -3.64
C CYS A 86 8.24 2.48 -4.03
N ARG A 87 8.94 3.39 -3.34
CA ARG A 87 8.86 4.83 -3.64
C ARG A 87 9.49 5.13 -5.00
N PRO A 88 8.74 5.77 -5.93
CA PRO A 88 9.35 6.28 -7.15
C PRO A 88 10.31 7.44 -6.85
N PRO A 89 11.46 7.56 -7.57
CA PRO A 89 12.39 8.65 -7.35
C PRO A 89 11.72 10.02 -7.48
N GLY A 90 11.97 10.90 -6.51
CA GLY A 90 11.39 12.25 -6.50
C GLY A 90 9.87 12.28 -6.37
N ASN A 91 9.26 11.20 -5.89
CA ASN A 91 7.81 11.07 -5.75
C ASN A 91 7.05 11.22 -7.07
N ARG A 92 7.70 10.90 -8.19
CA ARG A 92 7.01 10.94 -9.49
C ARG A 92 5.91 9.88 -9.57
N VAL A 93 5.03 10.02 -10.55
CA VAL A 93 4.02 9.00 -10.84
C VAL A 93 4.74 7.72 -11.29
N PRO A 94 4.33 6.53 -10.79
CA PRO A 94 4.90 5.28 -11.27
C PRO A 94 4.68 5.09 -12.77
N LYS A 95 5.68 4.55 -13.45
CA LYS A 95 5.56 4.22 -14.88
C LYS A 95 4.63 3.01 -15.05
N PRO A 96 3.97 2.87 -16.23
CA PRO A 96 3.09 1.73 -16.47
C PRO A 96 3.74 0.36 -16.23
N GLU A 97 5.00 0.18 -16.61
CA GLU A 97 5.71 -1.08 -16.39
C GLU A 97 6.01 -1.32 -14.92
N GLU A 98 6.19 -0.27 -14.12
CA GLU A 98 6.38 -0.38 -12.68
C GLU A 98 5.08 -0.79 -11.98
N THR A 99 3.98 -0.18 -12.38
CA THR A 99 2.66 -0.53 -11.86
C THR A 99 2.31 -1.98 -12.25
N ALA A 100 2.57 -2.36 -13.50
CA ALA A 100 2.29 -3.72 -13.96
C ALA A 100 3.10 -4.77 -13.19
N ALA A 101 4.37 -4.49 -12.91
CA ALA A 101 5.22 -5.42 -12.14
C ALA A 101 4.72 -5.60 -10.71
N CYS A 102 4.15 -4.56 -10.11
CA CYS A 102 3.69 -4.57 -8.73
C CYS A 102 2.23 -5.03 -8.59
N LEU A 103 1.45 -5.00 -9.67
CA LEU A 103 0.02 -5.28 -9.66
C LEU A 103 -0.37 -6.61 -8.98
N PRO A 104 0.38 -7.72 -9.17
CA PRO A 104 0.02 -8.97 -8.49
C PRO A 104 -0.06 -8.85 -6.97
N TYR A 105 0.73 -7.98 -6.36
CA TYR A 105 0.72 -7.82 -4.90
C TYR A 105 -0.57 -7.16 -4.41
N ILE A 106 -1.00 -6.07 -5.04
CA ILE A 106 -2.24 -5.41 -4.63
C ILE A 106 -3.46 -6.29 -4.92
N ARG A 107 -3.42 -7.06 -6.00
CA ARG A 107 -4.47 -8.03 -6.30
C ARG A 107 -4.56 -9.12 -5.24
N ALA A 108 -3.41 -9.65 -4.80
CA ALA A 108 -3.38 -10.66 -3.74
C ALA A 108 -3.88 -10.08 -2.42
N GLN A 109 -3.50 -8.84 -2.10
CA GLN A 109 -3.99 -8.16 -0.90
C GLN A 109 -5.51 -7.97 -0.96
N ALA A 110 -6.03 -7.53 -2.10
CA ALA A 110 -7.48 -7.36 -2.28
C ALA A 110 -8.23 -8.68 -2.14
N ALA A 111 -7.62 -9.79 -2.56
CA ALA A 111 -8.22 -11.12 -2.41
C ALA A 111 -8.22 -11.58 -0.94
N LEU A 112 -7.17 -11.23 -0.18
CA LEU A 112 -7.05 -11.60 1.23
C LEU A 112 -7.90 -10.75 2.16
N VAL A 113 -8.05 -9.46 1.84
CA VAL A 113 -8.93 -8.54 2.60
C VAL A 113 -10.36 -8.83 2.18
N ARG A 114 -11.23 -9.13 3.13
CA ARG A 114 -12.65 -9.39 2.84
C ARG A 114 -13.43 -8.08 2.69
N HIS A 115 -12.96 -7.21 1.82
CA HIS A 115 -13.54 -5.89 1.63
C HIS A 115 -14.91 -5.95 0.97
N GLN A 116 -15.76 -4.96 1.26
CA GLN A 116 -17.01 -4.69 0.58
C GLN A 116 -16.88 -3.50 -0.35
N VAL A 117 -15.98 -2.57 -0.02
CA VAL A 117 -15.74 -1.35 -0.78
C VAL A 117 -14.24 -1.13 -0.94
N ILE A 118 -13.84 -0.79 -2.15
CA ILE A 118 -12.49 -0.32 -2.45
C ILE A 118 -12.59 1.16 -2.82
N LEU A 119 -11.79 1.99 -2.15
CA LEU A 119 -11.67 3.42 -2.49
C LEU A 119 -10.30 3.67 -3.07
N LEU A 120 -10.25 4.16 -4.30
CA LEU A 120 -9.01 4.53 -4.98
C LEU A 120 -8.70 5.99 -4.69
N LEU A 121 -7.47 6.25 -4.24
CA LEU A 121 -7.00 7.59 -3.90
C LEU A 121 -6.06 8.08 -5.01
N GLY A 122 -6.39 9.19 -5.60
CA GLY A 122 -5.62 9.77 -6.68
C GLY A 122 -4.33 10.45 -6.27
#